data_45d815809f38a8ca97d70515176e3302
#
_entry.id   45d815809f38a8ca97d70515176e3302
#
_cell.length_a   1.000
_cell.length_b   1.000
_cell.length_c   1.000
_cell.angle_alpha   90.00
_cell.angle_beta   90.00
_cell.angle_gamma   90.00
#
_symmetry.space_group_name_H-M   'P 1'
#
loop_
_entity.id
_entity.type
_entity.pdbx_description
1 polymer ?
#
loop_
_entity_poly.entity_id
_entity_poly.type
_entity_poly.pdbx_seq_one_letter_code
_entity_poly.pdbx_strand_id
1 'polypeptide(L)'
;MYHRLSLVLFVACGSVNFAQAQRRVGKLQEVFAWKQLTFDIDGVILTQDRDEPVGGRAKRADRWEWSGGGSSSNAGGSETVNSTPGSSSGSTESDQNRFFIQYNNVPMGTERVGNRIFVTIPRRRYGIPSTLNYIEYDGSPTTRSPHLKPYPNIREAAELTSVYRTRADSCGRLWMVDTGRLELPVRQRQLRTPAIVIYDLNTNKRILRYELKSSDLPAENTPTGLASITVDITNDCADAYAYLPDLTTFGMVVYSLKENDSWRHQHNYYSFNPIAGNLFIANERFQWSDGVFSVTLLPGSEGCKSAYFHPLIGTHEFSVSTCVLKNKTISAERHYHSLYSVIGDRGEMTQSTMHDYHPGTNVIFYAEIGRDAVTCWNAGKVLRSSNVGVLGRHPQRLSYPAGNITMNIQKLFINH
;
A
#
# COMPACT_ATOMS: atom_id res chain seq x y z
N MET A 1 13.56 -3.15 21.09
CA MET A 1 14.56 -2.87 20.02
C MET A 1 13.98 -1.78 19.13
N TYR A 2 14.60 -0.59 19.09
CA TYR A 2 14.09 0.52 18.28
C TYR A 2 14.46 0.28 16.82
N HIS A 3 13.49 -0.11 15.99
CA HIS A 3 13.70 -0.12 14.54
C HIS A 3 13.67 1.31 14.01
N ARG A 4 14.70 1.71 13.27
CA ARG A 4 14.70 2.99 12.54
C ARG A 4 13.78 2.86 11.33
N LEU A 5 12.78 3.71 11.23
CA LEU A 5 11.99 3.89 10.01
C LEU A 5 12.83 4.66 9.00
N SER A 6 13.21 4.04 7.91
CA SER A 6 14.05 4.67 6.87
C SER A 6 13.29 4.78 5.56
N LEU A 7 13.28 5.97 5.01
CA LEU A 7 12.77 6.26 3.67
C LEU A 7 13.97 6.36 2.73
N VAL A 8 14.07 5.46 1.75
CA VAL A 8 15.25 5.33 0.90
C VAL A 8 14.92 5.69 -0.55
N LEU A 9 15.68 6.63 -1.12
CA LEU A 9 15.54 7.09 -2.50
C LEU A 9 16.58 6.41 -3.40
N PHE A 10 16.16 5.98 -4.58
CA PHE A 10 17.00 5.22 -5.48
C PHE A 10 17.41 5.92 -6.75
N VAL A 11 18.62 5.62 -7.16
CA VAL A 11 19.12 5.83 -8.51
C VAL A 11 20.02 4.65 -8.87
N ALA A 12 19.61 3.77 -9.79
CA ALA A 12 20.43 3.00 -10.69
C ALA A 12 20.60 1.47 -10.65
N CYS A 13 20.36 0.74 -11.74
CA CYS A 13 20.79 -0.64 -12.02
C CYS A 13 21.77 -0.68 -13.22
N GLY A 14 23.00 -1.08 -13.03
CA GLY A 14 23.94 -1.36 -14.09
C GLY A 14 24.16 -2.87 -14.19
N SER A 15 24.63 -3.49 -15.17
CA SER A 15 25.24 -3.20 -16.47
C SER A 15 25.20 -4.43 -17.36
N VAL A 16 25.02 -4.33 -18.65
CA VAL A 16 25.73 -5.13 -19.66
C VAL A 16 25.79 -4.29 -20.95
N ASN A 17 26.94 -4.29 -21.56
CA ASN A 17 27.31 -3.57 -22.76
C ASN A 17 26.29 -3.66 -23.89
N PHE A 18 25.79 -2.52 -24.34
CA PHE A 18 25.48 -2.22 -25.74
C PHE A 18 25.47 -0.70 -25.94
N ALA A 19 26.10 -0.27 -27.02
CA ALA A 19 26.28 1.13 -27.41
C ALA A 19 24.94 1.77 -27.80
N GLN A 20 24.32 2.45 -26.87
CA GLN A 20 23.39 3.57 -26.98
C GLN A 20 23.19 4.07 -25.56
N ALA A 21 23.07 5.37 -25.36
CA ALA A 21 23.08 6.02 -24.04
C ALA A 21 22.03 5.48 -23.09
N GLN A 22 22.26 4.30 -22.53
CA GLN A 22 21.47 3.73 -21.45
C GLN A 22 21.79 4.50 -20.18
N ARG A 23 20.81 5.22 -19.66
CA ARG A 23 20.86 5.84 -18.33
C ARG A 23 21.13 4.74 -17.31
N ARG A 24 22.27 4.80 -16.67
CA ARG A 24 22.65 3.85 -15.64
C ARG A 24 21.79 4.11 -14.40
N VAL A 25 21.28 3.06 -13.83
CA VAL A 25 20.61 3.06 -12.54
C VAL A 25 21.71 3.15 -11.44
N GLY A 26 21.87 4.12 -10.47
CA GLY A 26 22.90 4.33 -9.41
C GLY A 26 22.63 3.59 -8.09
N LYS A 27 23.21 4.03 -7.00
CA LYS A 27 23.13 3.39 -5.67
C LYS A 27 21.88 3.85 -4.90
N LEU A 28 21.40 3.00 -3.98
CA LEU A 28 20.41 3.34 -2.99
C LEU A 28 20.83 4.56 -2.16
N GLN A 29 19.95 5.54 -2.01
CA GLN A 29 20.15 6.69 -1.14
C GLN A 29 19.02 6.77 -0.11
N GLU A 30 19.37 6.83 1.16
CA GLU A 30 18.44 7.13 2.24
C GLU A 30 18.16 8.64 2.25
N VAL A 31 16.90 9.02 2.02
CA VAL A 31 16.47 10.44 2.01
C VAL A 31 15.99 10.85 3.38
N PHE A 32 15.11 10.05 3.98
CA PHE A 32 14.55 10.29 5.28
C PHE A 32 14.72 9.06 6.18
N ALA A 33 14.85 9.30 7.49
CA ALA A 33 14.92 8.27 8.50
C ALA A 33 14.32 8.77 9.81
N TRP A 34 13.33 8.08 10.33
CA TRP A 34 12.71 8.38 11.63
C TRP A 34 13.01 7.26 12.61
N LYS A 35 13.17 7.62 13.88
CA LYS A 35 13.04 6.65 14.96
C LYS A 35 11.57 6.32 15.22
N GLN A 36 10.76 7.37 15.23
CA GLN A 36 9.31 7.34 15.33
C GLN A 36 8.75 8.52 14.55
N LEU A 37 7.59 8.36 13.95
CA LEU A 37 6.95 9.43 13.20
C LEU A 37 6.49 10.55 14.13
N THR A 38 6.53 11.75 13.59
CA THR A 38 6.06 12.98 14.23
C THR A 38 5.14 13.73 13.27
N PHE A 39 4.22 14.54 13.80
CA PHE A 39 3.26 15.26 12.99
C PHE A 39 3.37 16.76 13.22
N ASP A 40 3.09 17.54 12.19
CA ASP A 40 2.75 18.96 12.25
C ASP A 40 1.25 19.08 11.91
N ILE A 41 0.45 19.34 12.91
CA ILE A 41 -1.01 19.53 12.77
C ILE A 41 -1.32 20.98 13.09
N ASP A 42 -1.65 21.76 12.08
CA ASP A 42 -2.00 23.18 12.21
C ASP A 42 -0.94 23.98 13.01
N GLY A 43 0.36 23.68 12.79
CA GLY A 43 1.49 24.33 13.48
C GLY A 43 1.83 23.74 14.84
N VAL A 44 1.08 22.75 15.33
CA VAL A 44 1.40 22.03 16.57
C VAL A 44 2.18 20.77 16.26
N ILE A 45 3.41 20.70 16.76
CA ILE A 45 4.31 19.56 16.55
C ILE A 45 4.03 18.47 17.59
N LEU A 46 3.63 17.29 17.12
CA LEU A 46 3.39 16.12 17.95
C LEU A 46 4.63 15.21 17.94
N THR A 47 5.33 15.16 19.08
CA THR A 47 6.53 14.32 19.29
C THR A 47 6.40 13.37 20.47
N GLN A 48 5.27 13.43 21.16
CA GLN A 48 4.93 12.61 22.34
C GLN A 48 3.45 12.25 22.28
N ASP A 49 3.09 11.19 22.96
CA ASP A 49 1.70 10.74 23.10
C ASP A 49 0.80 11.86 23.60
N ARG A 50 -0.42 11.90 23.06
CA ARG A 50 -1.39 12.96 23.37
C ARG A 50 -2.80 12.40 23.40
N ASP A 51 -3.56 12.79 24.42
CA ASP A 51 -4.93 12.34 24.59
C ASP A 51 -5.92 13.23 23.82
N GLU A 52 -5.70 14.54 23.78
CA GLU A 52 -6.63 15.50 23.17
C GLU A 52 -6.23 15.91 21.76
N PRO A 53 -7.20 16.08 20.84
CA PRO A 53 -6.96 16.62 19.51
C PRO A 53 -6.30 18.01 19.53
N VAL A 54 -5.60 18.35 18.45
CA VAL A 54 -5.05 19.71 18.26
C VAL A 54 -6.20 20.68 18.02
N GLY A 55 -6.18 21.84 18.71
CA GLY A 55 -7.19 22.89 18.52
C GLY A 55 -8.38 22.86 19.48
N GLY A 56 -8.46 21.95 20.43
CA GLY A 56 -9.34 21.96 21.62
C GLY A 56 -10.87 22.08 21.41
N ARG A 57 -11.37 22.18 20.18
CA ARG A 57 -12.78 22.21 19.81
C ARG A 57 -13.09 21.30 18.63
N ALA A 58 -12.65 20.06 18.70
CA ALA A 58 -13.22 19.05 17.84
C ALA A 58 -14.67 18.83 18.29
N LYS A 59 -15.63 19.29 17.48
CA LYS A 59 -17.02 18.83 17.62
C LYS A 59 -16.98 17.31 17.57
N ARG A 60 -17.91 16.64 18.25
CA ARG A 60 -18.08 15.17 18.36
C ARG A 60 -17.77 14.32 17.11
N ALA A 61 -17.67 14.92 15.92
CA ALA A 61 -17.30 14.28 14.67
C ALA A 61 -15.79 13.99 14.53
N ASP A 62 -14.91 14.69 15.27
CA ASP A 62 -13.46 14.53 15.21
C ASP A 62 -12.94 13.54 16.26
N ARG A 63 -13.79 13.14 17.16
CA ARG A 63 -13.61 12.00 18.03
C ARG A 63 -14.17 10.79 17.30
N TRP A 64 -13.38 9.81 17.05
CA TRP A 64 -13.84 8.47 16.61
C TRP A 64 -14.63 7.81 17.75
N GLU A 65 -15.62 8.55 18.30
CA GLU A 65 -16.53 8.07 19.30
C GLU A 65 -17.55 7.13 18.69
N TRP A 66 -17.50 5.99 19.16
CA TRP A 66 -18.35 4.84 19.04
C TRP A 66 -19.67 5.02 19.78
N SER A 67 -20.58 5.81 19.29
CA SER A 67 -21.98 5.73 19.69
C SER A 67 -22.71 4.70 18.84
N GLY A 68 -22.43 3.43 19.06
CA GLY A 68 -23.35 2.36 18.72
C GLY A 68 -24.38 2.28 19.84
N GLY A 69 -25.58 2.81 19.61
CA GLY A 69 -26.72 2.58 20.49
C GLY A 69 -26.98 1.10 20.64
N GLY A 70 -26.96 0.60 21.83
CA GLY A 70 -27.33 -0.74 22.21
C GLY A 70 -27.71 -0.73 23.69
N SER A 71 -29.01 -0.77 23.94
CA SER A 71 -29.60 -0.89 25.26
C SER A 71 -28.98 -2.05 26.04
N SER A 72 -28.61 -1.77 27.27
CA SER A 72 -28.19 -2.74 28.25
C SER A 72 -29.32 -3.69 28.65
N SER A 73 -29.05 -4.97 28.64
CA SER A 73 -29.70 -5.92 29.54
C SER A 73 -28.65 -6.74 30.28
N ASN A 74 -28.67 -6.62 31.58
CA ASN A 74 -27.87 -7.35 32.54
C ASN A 74 -28.08 -8.87 32.42
N ALA A 75 -26.99 -9.63 32.42
CA ALA A 75 -26.97 -10.95 33.04
C ALA A 75 -25.53 -11.27 33.48
N GLY A 76 -25.36 -11.50 34.76
CA GLY A 76 -24.10 -11.84 35.38
C GLY A 76 -23.68 -13.29 35.10
N GLY A 77 -22.37 -13.52 35.10
CA GLY A 77 -21.75 -14.83 35.03
C GLY A 77 -20.26 -14.69 35.28
N SER A 78 -19.83 -14.98 36.48
CA SER A 78 -18.43 -15.07 36.90
C SER A 78 -17.82 -16.35 36.38
N GLU A 79 -16.78 -16.28 35.56
CA GLU A 79 -15.82 -17.37 35.38
C GLU A 79 -14.40 -16.83 35.43
N THR A 80 -13.70 -17.25 36.47
CA THR A 80 -12.27 -17.08 36.68
C THR A 80 -11.50 -18.04 35.77
N VAL A 81 -10.72 -17.50 34.84
CA VAL A 81 -9.73 -18.27 34.09
C VAL A 81 -8.32 -17.75 34.41
N ASN A 82 -7.54 -18.61 35.06
CA ASN A 82 -6.11 -18.44 35.27
C ASN A 82 -5.37 -18.41 33.95
N SER A 83 -4.70 -17.32 33.61
CA SER A 83 -3.78 -17.22 32.50
C SER A 83 -2.38 -16.85 32.96
N THR A 84 -1.43 -17.69 32.57
CA THR A 84 0.01 -17.51 32.68
C THR A 84 0.48 -16.28 31.89
N PRO A 85 1.48 -15.51 32.34
CA PRO A 85 1.89 -14.28 31.66
C PRO A 85 2.83 -14.57 30.49
N GLY A 86 2.28 -14.55 29.27
CA GLY A 86 3.03 -14.40 28.04
C GLY A 86 3.03 -12.91 27.64
N SER A 87 4.18 -12.34 27.46
CA SER A 87 4.39 -10.92 27.12
C SER A 87 3.83 -10.55 25.74
N SER A 88 2.56 -10.21 25.69
CA SER A 88 1.97 -9.43 24.60
C SER A 88 1.78 -7.99 25.09
N SER A 89 2.35 -7.00 24.41
CA SER A 89 2.03 -5.58 24.63
C SER A 89 0.58 -5.33 24.22
N GLY A 90 -0.35 -5.69 25.09
CA GLY A 90 -1.77 -5.41 24.93
C GLY A 90 -1.99 -3.91 25.03
N SER A 91 -2.65 -3.32 24.02
CA SER A 91 -3.21 -1.98 24.12
C SER A 91 -4.16 -1.96 25.32
N THR A 92 -3.86 -1.13 26.32
CA THR A 92 -4.70 -0.96 27.49
C THR A 92 -5.97 -0.21 27.09
N GLU A 93 -7.04 -0.34 27.86
CA GLU A 93 -8.30 0.37 27.66
C GLU A 93 -8.10 1.91 27.56
N SER A 94 -7.02 2.43 28.19
CA SER A 94 -6.56 3.81 28.12
C SER A 94 -6.13 4.26 26.71
N ASP A 95 -5.63 3.35 25.85
CA ASP A 95 -5.13 3.69 24.51
C ASP A 95 -6.26 3.97 23.51
N GLN A 96 -7.48 3.49 23.78
CA GLN A 96 -8.61 3.58 22.86
C GLN A 96 -9.05 5.03 22.58
N ASN A 97 -8.84 5.92 23.54
CA ASN A 97 -9.28 7.32 23.49
C ASN A 97 -8.15 8.31 23.16
N ARG A 98 -6.92 7.82 22.96
CA ARG A 98 -5.78 8.70 22.67
C ARG A 98 -5.80 9.20 21.23
N PHE A 99 -5.64 10.50 21.06
CA PHE A 99 -5.54 11.12 19.75
C PHE A 99 -4.26 10.73 19.02
N PHE A 100 -3.13 10.70 19.73
CA PHE A 100 -1.83 10.36 19.17
C PHE A 100 -1.05 9.44 20.10
N ILE A 101 -0.64 8.29 19.57
CA ILE A 101 0.31 7.37 20.20
C ILE A 101 1.47 7.19 19.23
N GLN A 102 2.59 7.83 19.52
CA GLN A 102 3.71 7.95 18.60
C GLN A 102 4.20 6.59 18.09
N TYR A 103 4.37 5.62 18.99
CA TYR A 103 4.84 4.27 18.66
C TYR A 103 3.92 3.51 17.70
N ASN A 104 2.64 3.83 17.68
CA ASN A 104 1.65 3.13 16.89
C ASN A 104 1.59 3.59 15.42
N ASN A 105 2.25 4.70 15.10
CA ASN A 105 2.21 5.27 13.76
C ASN A 105 3.26 4.63 12.86
N VAL A 106 2.84 3.65 12.05
CA VAL A 106 3.68 2.87 11.15
C VAL A 106 3.29 3.16 9.70
N PRO A 107 4.19 3.75 8.89
CA PRO A 107 3.89 4.08 7.50
C PRO A 107 3.88 2.83 6.62
N MET A 108 2.96 2.76 5.64
CA MET A 108 2.79 1.61 4.75
C MET A 108 2.97 1.96 3.27
N GLY A 109 2.64 3.16 2.86
CA GLY A 109 2.72 3.58 1.46
C GLY A 109 3.33 4.95 1.31
N THR A 110 3.96 5.16 0.17
CA THR A 110 4.48 6.47 -0.24
C THR A 110 4.18 6.71 -1.70
N GLU A 111 3.93 7.98 -2.05
CA GLU A 111 3.76 8.45 -3.43
C GLU A 111 4.40 9.82 -3.57
N ARG A 112 5.27 10.00 -4.56
CA ARG A 112 5.88 11.29 -4.84
C ARG A 112 5.22 11.98 -6.02
N VAL A 113 4.81 13.24 -5.82
CA VAL A 113 4.28 14.10 -6.88
C VAL A 113 4.96 15.45 -6.81
N GLY A 114 5.80 15.74 -7.77
CA GLY A 114 6.60 16.97 -7.77
C GLY A 114 7.46 17.10 -6.51
N ASN A 115 7.19 18.15 -5.73
CA ASN A 115 7.85 18.42 -4.46
C ASN A 115 7.09 17.91 -3.23
N ARG A 116 6.08 17.08 -3.40
CA ARG A 116 5.35 16.45 -2.29
C ARG A 116 5.59 14.94 -2.27
N ILE A 117 5.79 14.41 -1.08
CA ILE A 117 5.80 12.98 -0.82
C ILE A 117 4.64 12.67 0.10
N PHE A 118 3.65 11.97 -0.42
CA PHE A 118 2.52 11.47 0.36
C PHE A 118 2.96 10.25 1.14
N VAL A 119 2.50 10.14 2.39
CA VAL A 119 2.80 9.03 3.30
C VAL A 119 1.51 8.56 3.91
N THR A 120 1.23 7.28 3.80
CA THR A 120 0.03 6.67 4.38
C THR A 120 0.35 5.88 5.64
N ILE A 121 -0.55 5.97 6.61
CA ILE A 121 -0.50 5.26 7.88
C ILE A 121 -1.86 4.61 8.09
N PRO A 122 -2.06 3.34 7.72
CA PRO A 122 -3.34 2.68 7.92
C PRO A 122 -3.65 2.51 9.40
N ARG A 123 -4.94 2.64 9.75
CA ARG A 123 -5.39 2.55 11.13
C ARG A 123 -5.48 1.10 11.62
N ARG A 124 -4.32 0.53 11.88
CA ARG A 124 -4.14 -0.81 12.46
C ARG A 124 -3.95 -0.79 13.98
N ARG A 125 -3.79 0.39 14.56
CA ARG A 125 -3.58 0.64 16.00
C ARG A 125 -4.31 1.91 16.41
N TYR A 126 -4.46 2.11 17.72
CA TYR A 126 -5.00 3.35 18.29
C TYR A 126 -4.01 4.51 18.16
N GLY A 127 -4.49 5.74 18.27
CA GLY A 127 -3.64 6.94 18.30
C GLY A 127 -2.99 7.28 16.96
N ILE A 128 -3.68 7.04 15.84
CA ILE A 128 -3.25 7.45 14.49
C ILE A 128 -4.12 8.63 14.06
N PRO A 129 -3.61 9.87 14.14
CA PRO A 129 -4.41 11.07 13.88
C PRO A 129 -4.86 11.20 12.44
N SER A 130 -3.98 10.80 11.49
CA SER A 130 -4.26 10.90 10.07
C SER A 130 -3.72 9.71 9.32
N THR A 131 -4.54 9.11 8.43
CA THR A 131 -4.14 8.00 7.58
C THR A 131 -3.46 8.43 6.28
N LEU A 132 -3.73 9.66 5.79
CA LEU A 132 -3.11 10.25 4.60
C LEU A 132 -2.39 11.53 4.99
N ASN A 133 -1.09 11.57 4.73
CA ASN A 133 -0.20 12.65 5.11
C ASN A 133 0.75 13.01 3.96
N TYR A 134 1.44 14.14 4.07
CA TYR A 134 2.49 14.52 3.15
C TYR A 134 3.66 15.22 3.86
N ILE A 135 4.77 15.25 3.17
CA ILE A 135 5.95 16.08 3.46
C ILE A 135 6.35 16.83 2.21
N GLU A 136 6.89 18.01 2.37
CA GLU A 136 7.49 18.76 1.28
C GLU A 136 8.93 18.32 1.05
N TYR A 137 9.31 18.11 -0.20
CA TYR A 137 10.63 17.65 -0.60
C TYR A 137 11.03 18.24 -1.94
N ASP A 138 11.93 19.18 -1.91
CA ASP A 138 12.47 19.90 -3.08
C ASP A 138 13.67 19.19 -3.74
N GLY A 139 14.06 18.02 -3.24
CA GLY A 139 15.24 17.29 -3.69
C GLY A 139 16.45 17.45 -2.79
N SER A 140 16.39 18.34 -1.80
CA SER A 140 17.47 18.62 -0.84
C SER A 140 16.89 18.62 0.58
N PRO A 141 16.86 17.47 1.28
CA PRO A 141 16.23 17.40 2.57
C PRO A 141 17.00 18.25 3.59
N THR A 142 16.32 19.21 4.19
CA THR A 142 16.88 20.04 5.27
C THR A 142 16.92 19.30 6.60
N THR A 143 16.12 18.24 6.73
CA THR A 143 16.07 17.36 7.91
C THR A 143 15.87 15.90 7.48
N ARG A 144 16.49 14.98 8.25
CA ARG A 144 16.31 13.54 8.02
C ARG A 144 14.97 13.00 8.54
N SER A 145 14.32 13.70 9.43
CA SER A 145 13.07 13.27 10.11
C SER A 145 12.03 14.37 10.05
N PRO A 146 11.52 14.73 8.85
CA PRO A 146 10.51 15.77 8.73
C PRO A 146 9.20 15.36 9.40
N HIS A 147 8.45 16.34 9.90
CA HIS A 147 7.12 16.13 10.45
C HIS A 147 6.11 15.86 9.33
N LEU A 148 5.22 14.91 9.54
CA LEU A 148 4.13 14.60 8.61
C LEU A 148 3.00 15.63 8.79
N LYS A 149 2.46 16.13 7.68
CA LYS A 149 1.29 17.01 7.65
C LYS A 149 0.08 16.23 7.14
N PRO A 150 -1.07 16.23 7.82
CA PRO A 150 -2.31 15.63 7.30
C PRO A 150 -2.71 16.22 5.94
N TYR A 151 -3.11 15.39 4.99
CA TYR A 151 -3.51 15.83 3.66
C TYR A 151 -5.01 15.69 3.41
N PRO A 152 -5.65 16.72 2.83
CA PRO A 152 -5.12 18.07 2.57
C PRO A 152 -5.00 18.92 3.83
N ASN A 153 -5.71 18.59 4.89
CA ASN A 153 -5.67 19.13 6.24
C ASN A 153 -6.25 18.09 7.22
N ILE A 154 -6.13 18.32 8.52
CA ILE A 154 -6.57 17.34 9.53
C ILE A 154 -8.08 17.06 9.46
N ARG A 155 -8.91 18.07 9.15
CA ARG A 155 -10.37 17.91 9.09
C ARG A 155 -10.79 16.99 7.95
N GLU A 156 -10.25 17.19 6.76
CA GLU A 156 -10.55 16.34 5.59
C GLU A 156 -9.89 14.98 5.67
N ALA A 157 -8.67 14.89 6.24
CA ALA A 157 -8.01 13.62 6.50
C ALA A 157 -8.80 12.73 7.47
N ALA A 158 -9.58 13.32 8.38
CA ALA A 158 -10.46 12.59 9.28
C ALA A 158 -11.64 11.90 8.58
N GLU A 159 -12.00 12.34 7.37
CA GLU A 159 -13.03 11.69 6.55
C GLU A 159 -12.60 10.34 5.96
N LEU A 160 -11.29 10.06 5.97
CA LEU A 160 -10.74 8.78 5.55
C LEU A 160 -10.62 7.83 6.73
N THR A 161 -11.10 6.60 6.57
CA THR A 161 -11.02 5.58 7.63
C THR A 161 -9.62 4.99 7.70
N SER A 162 -9.15 4.37 6.62
CA SER A 162 -7.82 3.74 6.60
C SER A 162 -7.34 3.56 5.16
N VAL A 163 -6.18 4.12 4.85
CA VAL A 163 -5.54 4.08 3.53
C VAL A 163 -4.18 3.42 3.65
N TYR A 164 -3.94 2.41 2.81
CA TYR A 164 -2.65 1.70 2.77
C TYR A 164 -1.69 2.31 1.76
N ARG A 165 -2.15 2.54 0.53
CA ARG A 165 -1.32 3.08 -0.55
C ARG A 165 -2.12 4.02 -1.43
N THR A 166 -1.39 4.93 -2.05
CA THR A 166 -1.92 5.89 -3.02
C THR A 166 -1.22 5.71 -4.36
N ARG A 167 -1.85 6.21 -5.42
CA ARG A 167 -1.26 6.32 -6.75
C ARG A 167 -1.63 7.66 -7.37
N ALA A 168 -0.62 8.42 -7.78
CA ALA A 168 -0.83 9.59 -8.61
C ALA A 168 -0.92 9.20 -10.09
N ASP A 169 -1.79 9.88 -10.82
CA ASP A 169 -1.90 9.73 -12.26
C ASP A 169 -1.30 10.93 -13.02
N SER A 170 -1.17 10.77 -14.34
CA SER A 170 -0.65 11.82 -15.21
C SER A 170 -1.60 13.02 -15.38
N CYS A 171 -2.82 12.92 -14.85
CA CYS A 171 -3.85 13.97 -14.90
C CYS A 171 -3.89 14.84 -13.63
N GLY A 172 -2.87 14.70 -12.76
CA GLY A 172 -2.78 15.50 -11.53
C GLY A 172 -3.75 15.05 -10.44
N ARG A 173 -4.12 13.78 -10.40
CA ARG A 173 -5.03 13.23 -9.38
C ARG A 173 -4.31 12.24 -8.49
N LEU A 174 -4.69 12.17 -7.22
CA LEU A 174 -4.24 11.17 -6.26
C LEU A 174 -5.37 10.20 -5.95
N TRP A 175 -5.16 8.95 -6.30
CA TRP A 175 -6.10 7.85 -6.12
C TRP A 175 -5.73 7.02 -4.91
N MET A 176 -6.72 6.51 -4.20
CA MET A 176 -6.54 5.59 -3.08
C MET A 176 -7.77 4.75 -2.84
N VAL A 177 -7.58 3.66 -2.09
CA VAL A 177 -8.69 2.92 -1.49
C VAL A 177 -8.76 3.31 -0.02
N ASP A 178 -9.89 3.87 0.41
CA ASP A 178 -10.27 3.91 1.81
C ASP A 178 -10.94 2.59 2.16
N THR A 179 -10.26 1.75 2.92
CA THR A 179 -10.78 0.40 3.25
C THR A 179 -12.04 0.44 4.10
N GLY A 180 -12.37 1.58 4.67
CA GLY A 180 -13.51 1.73 5.59
C GLY A 180 -13.37 0.93 6.88
N ARG A 181 -12.19 0.33 7.15
CA ARG A 181 -11.95 -0.63 8.20
C ARG A 181 -10.92 -0.15 9.21
N LEU A 182 -11.19 -0.38 10.48
CA LEU A 182 -10.23 -0.28 11.56
C LEU A 182 -9.72 -1.69 11.89
N GLU A 183 -8.42 -1.91 11.74
CA GLU A 183 -7.77 -3.19 12.02
C GLU A 183 -7.09 -3.19 13.40
N LEU A 184 -7.83 -2.75 14.40
CA LEU A 184 -7.32 -2.64 15.77
C LEU A 184 -7.03 -4.03 16.37
N PRO A 185 -5.98 -4.19 17.20
CA PRO A 185 -5.52 -5.50 17.66
C PRO A 185 -6.58 -6.33 18.38
N VAL A 186 -7.46 -5.69 19.15
CA VAL A 186 -8.48 -6.39 19.95
C VAL A 186 -9.81 -6.51 19.21
N ARG A 187 -10.09 -5.60 18.30
CA ARG A 187 -11.39 -5.53 17.62
C ARG A 187 -11.28 -4.93 16.22
N GLN A 188 -11.33 -5.78 15.23
CA GLN A 188 -11.44 -5.32 13.84
C GLN A 188 -12.89 -4.88 13.55
N ARG A 189 -13.09 -3.77 12.84
CA ARG A 189 -14.41 -3.23 12.54
C ARG A 189 -14.47 -2.59 11.16
N GLN A 190 -15.45 -3.02 10.39
CA GLN A 190 -15.87 -2.31 9.18
C GLN A 190 -16.77 -1.15 9.60
N LEU A 191 -16.33 0.08 9.37
CA LEU A 191 -17.08 1.29 9.70
C LEU A 191 -17.88 1.81 8.50
N ARG A 192 -17.29 1.67 7.30
CA ARG A 192 -17.86 2.13 6.03
C ARG A 192 -17.57 1.09 4.96
N THR A 193 -18.35 1.09 3.91
CA THR A 193 -18.03 0.33 2.70
C THR A 193 -16.68 0.77 2.15
N PRO A 194 -15.80 -0.15 1.71
CA PRO A 194 -14.58 0.21 1.01
C PRO A 194 -14.88 1.10 -0.19
N ALA A 195 -14.09 2.15 -0.37
CA ALA A 195 -14.34 3.14 -1.41
C ALA A 195 -13.06 3.57 -2.14
N ILE A 196 -13.17 3.81 -3.43
CA ILE A 196 -12.16 4.55 -4.20
C ILE A 196 -12.35 6.03 -3.90
N VAL A 197 -11.27 6.70 -3.51
CA VAL A 197 -11.25 8.13 -3.25
C VAL A 197 -10.23 8.79 -4.16
N ILE A 198 -10.61 9.90 -4.79
CA ILE A 198 -9.75 10.67 -5.69
C ILE A 198 -9.69 12.12 -5.22
N TYR A 199 -8.47 12.63 -5.09
CA TYR A 199 -8.21 14.04 -4.89
C TYR A 199 -7.59 14.65 -6.14
N ASP A 200 -8.03 15.87 -6.50
CA ASP A 200 -7.34 16.74 -7.45
C ASP A 200 -6.16 17.41 -6.74
N LEU A 201 -4.95 17.20 -7.24
CA LEU A 201 -3.72 17.65 -6.62
C LEU A 201 -3.41 19.14 -6.85
N ASN A 202 -4.10 19.79 -7.80
CA ASN A 202 -3.97 21.22 -8.05
C ASN A 202 -4.83 22.03 -7.07
N THR A 203 -6.03 21.52 -6.78
CA THR A 203 -6.99 22.19 -5.90
C THR A 203 -6.98 21.64 -4.48
N ASN A 204 -6.34 20.49 -4.27
CA ASN A 204 -6.36 19.69 -3.03
C ASN A 204 -7.78 19.30 -2.57
N LYS A 205 -8.75 19.21 -3.49
CA LYS A 205 -10.12 18.85 -3.20
C LYS A 205 -10.40 17.40 -3.55
N ARG A 206 -11.20 16.72 -2.74
CA ARG A 206 -11.77 15.43 -3.09
C ARG A 206 -12.78 15.60 -4.22
N ILE A 207 -12.54 14.90 -5.33
CA ILE A 207 -13.39 14.96 -6.53
C ILE A 207 -14.23 13.72 -6.72
N LEU A 208 -13.88 12.61 -6.06
CA LEU A 208 -14.65 11.36 -6.10
C LEU A 208 -14.57 10.62 -4.76
N ARG A 209 -15.69 10.00 -4.38
CA ARG A 209 -15.79 8.86 -3.47
C ARG A 209 -16.78 7.87 -4.08
N TYR A 210 -16.26 6.74 -4.56
CA TYR A 210 -17.05 5.64 -5.12
C TYR A 210 -17.00 4.46 -4.17
N GLU A 211 -18.12 4.10 -3.57
CA GLU A 211 -18.23 2.92 -2.72
C GLU A 211 -18.33 1.66 -3.60
N LEU A 212 -17.49 0.66 -3.30
CA LEU A 212 -17.49 -0.60 -4.06
C LEU A 212 -18.81 -1.32 -3.86
N LYS A 213 -19.29 -1.94 -4.93
CA LYS A 213 -20.54 -2.72 -4.90
C LYS A 213 -20.36 -3.99 -4.06
N SER A 214 -21.42 -4.44 -3.43
CA SER A 214 -21.43 -5.72 -2.69
C SER A 214 -21.07 -6.92 -3.57
N SER A 215 -21.38 -6.88 -4.88
CA SER A 215 -20.98 -7.90 -5.85
C SER A 215 -19.46 -8.00 -6.06
N ASP A 216 -18.72 -6.93 -5.79
CA ASP A 216 -17.27 -6.85 -6.01
C ASP A 216 -16.48 -7.12 -4.72
N LEU A 217 -17.19 -7.21 -3.60
CA LEU A 217 -16.66 -7.51 -2.28
C LEU A 217 -16.91 -8.98 -1.92
N PRO A 218 -16.11 -9.57 -1.03
CA PRO A 218 -16.41 -10.90 -0.50
C PRO A 218 -17.69 -10.89 0.34
N ALA A 219 -18.14 -12.07 0.74
CA ALA A 219 -19.30 -12.23 1.59
C ALA A 219 -19.19 -11.39 2.87
N GLU A 220 -20.35 -10.99 3.41
CA GLU A 220 -20.43 -10.21 4.65
C GLU A 220 -19.58 -10.86 5.76
N ASN A 221 -18.91 -10.03 6.52
CA ASN A 221 -17.96 -10.41 7.58
C ASN A 221 -16.66 -11.08 7.10
N THR A 222 -16.43 -11.21 5.81
CA THR A 222 -15.13 -11.62 5.27
C THR A 222 -14.26 -10.39 5.06
N PRO A 223 -13.07 -10.33 5.65
CA PRO A 223 -12.18 -9.18 5.47
C PRO A 223 -11.71 -9.06 4.01
N THR A 224 -11.67 -7.81 3.51
CA THR A 224 -11.01 -7.49 2.25
C THR A 224 -9.56 -7.09 2.50
N GLY A 225 -8.69 -7.40 1.56
CA GLY A 225 -7.29 -7.00 1.55
C GLY A 225 -6.96 -5.95 0.48
N LEU A 226 -7.78 -4.92 0.35
CA LEU A 226 -7.61 -3.86 -0.65
C LEU A 226 -6.51 -2.87 -0.25
N ALA A 227 -5.26 -3.31 -0.34
CA ALA A 227 -4.10 -2.57 0.17
C ALA A 227 -3.42 -1.67 -0.86
N SER A 228 -3.76 -1.75 -2.14
CA SER A 228 -3.16 -0.92 -3.18
C SER A 228 -4.12 -0.60 -4.32
N ILE A 229 -3.70 0.35 -5.15
CA ILE A 229 -4.42 0.79 -6.34
C ILE A 229 -3.41 1.12 -7.44
N THR A 230 -3.69 0.69 -8.66
CA THR A 230 -2.91 1.04 -9.86
C THR A 230 -3.85 1.71 -10.85
N VAL A 231 -3.41 2.82 -11.43
CA VAL A 231 -4.24 3.63 -12.35
C VAL A 231 -3.75 3.48 -13.78
N ASP A 232 -4.67 3.27 -14.69
CA ASP A 232 -4.46 3.15 -16.12
C ASP A 232 -5.23 4.24 -16.86
N ILE A 233 -4.52 5.27 -17.34
CA ILE A 233 -5.09 6.27 -18.26
C ILE A 233 -5.00 5.68 -19.67
N THR A 234 -6.14 5.61 -20.35
CA THR A 234 -6.24 5.02 -21.70
C THR A 234 -6.14 6.09 -22.77
N ASN A 235 -7.21 6.82 -23.04
CA ASN A 235 -7.25 7.82 -24.11
C ASN A 235 -7.05 9.24 -23.57
N ASP A 236 -7.74 9.57 -22.50
CA ASP A 236 -7.70 10.86 -21.84
C ASP A 236 -7.94 10.73 -20.34
N CYS A 237 -7.97 11.86 -19.64
CA CYS A 237 -8.14 11.88 -18.19
C CYS A 237 -9.52 11.39 -17.69
N ALA A 238 -10.54 11.39 -18.55
CA ALA A 238 -11.85 10.86 -18.21
C ALA A 238 -11.92 9.34 -18.44
N ASP A 239 -11.08 8.80 -19.35
CA ASP A 239 -11.01 7.38 -19.68
C ASP A 239 -9.91 6.69 -18.85
N ALA A 240 -10.14 6.65 -17.55
CA ALA A 240 -9.24 6.06 -16.57
C ALA A 240 -9.84 4.79 -15.95
N TYR A 241 -8.97 3.81 -15.71
CA TYR A 241 -9.31 2.60 -14.98
C TYR A 241 -8.42 2.48 -13.74
N ALA A 242 -8.93 1.82 -12.71
CA ALA A 242 -8.15 1.47 -11.53
C ALA A 242 -8.23 -0.04 -11.27
N TYR A 243 -7.08 -0.62 -10.91
CA TYR A 243 -6.93 -2.04 -10.56
C TYR A 243 -6.61 -2.14 -9.08
N LEU A 244 -7.47 -2.83 -8.33
CA LEU A 244 -7.41 -2.99 -6.88
C LEU A 244 -7.29 -4.48 -6.55
N PRO A 245 -6.07 -4.98 -6.31
CA PRO A 245 -5.91 -6.35 -5.87
C PRO A 245 -6.45 -6.54 -4.46
N ASP A 246 -7.18 -7.63 -4.25
CA ASP A 246 -7.63 -8.11 -2.94
C ASP A 246 -6.76 -9.29 -2.50
N LEU A 247 -5.79 -8.99 -1.68
CA LEU A 247 -4.77 -9.95 -1.22
C LEU A 247 -5.33 -11.02 -0.30
N THR A 248 -6.48 -10.78 0.34
CA THR A 248 -7.08 -11.70 1.31
C THR A 248 -8.03 -12.70 0.64
N THR A 249 -8.80 -12.26 -0.34
CA THR A 249 -9.78 -13.10 -1.03
C THR A 249 -9.43 -13.36 -2.51
N PHE A 250 -8.19 -13.10 -2.87
CA PHE A 250 -7.55 -13.50 -4.13
C PHE A 250 -8.30 -13.07 -5.39
N GLY A 251 -8.64 -11.78 -5.44
CA GLY A 251 -9.33 -11.18 -6.57
C GLY A 251 -8.69 -9.89 -7.04
N MET A 252 -9.22 -9.38 -8.15
CA MET A 252 -8.86 -8.08 -8.71
C MET A 252 -10.15 -7.31 -8.97
N VAL A 253 -10.38 -6.22 -8.23
CA VAL A 253 -11.46 -5.30 -8.54
C VAL A 253 -10.96 -4.30 -9.57
N VAL A 254 -11.75 -4.10 -10.60
CA VAL A 254 -11.51 -3.11 -11.66
C VAL A 254 -12.57 -2.04 -11.58
N TYR A 255 -12.18 -0.80 -11.68
CA TYR A 255 -13.07 0.35 -11.70
C TYR A 255 -12.84 1.17 -12.97
N SER A 256 -13.92 1.59 -13.62
CA SER A 256 -13.93 2.53 -14.74
C SER A 256 -14.43 3.89 -14.26
N LEU A 257 -13.57 4.92 -14.37
CA LEU A 257 -13.97 6.29 -14.04
C LEU A 257 -15.06 6.80 -14.98
N LYS A 258 -14.92 6.50 -16.27
CA LYS A 258 -15.85 6.94 -17.30
C LYS A 258 -17.26 6.37 -17.11
N GLU A 259 -17.35 5.10 -16.73
CA GLU A 259 -18.62 4.43 -16.49
C GLU A 259 -19.11 4.63 -15.05
N ASN A 260 -18.24 5.07 -14.16
CA ASN A 260 -18.43 5.11 -12.70
C ASN A 260 -18.98 3.78 -12.17
N ASP A 261 -18.32 2.70 -12.57
CA ASP A 261 -18.74 1.32 -12.27
C ASP A 261 -17.53 0.43 -12.00
N SER A 262 -17.73 -0.65 -11.23
CA SER A 262 -16.70 -1.63 -10.90
C SER A 262 -17.15 -3.06 -11.14
N TRP A 263 -16.19 -3.97 -11.26
CA TRP A 263 -16.40 -5.41 -11.37
C TRP A 263 -15.20 -6.16 -10.84
N ARG A 264 -15.38 -7.45 -10.53
CA ARG A 264 -14.35 -8.28 -9.94
C ARG A 264 -13.94 -9.41 -10.88
N HIS A 265 -12.61 -9.59 -11.03
CA HIS A 265 -12.01 -10.77 -11.64
C HIS A 265 -11.46 -11.71 -10.60
N GLN A 266 -11.50 -13.01 -10.88
CA GLN A 266 -10.87 -14.06 -10.09
C GLN A 266 -9.99 -14.94 -10.99
N HIS A 267 -8.82 -15.31 -10.47
CA HIS A 267 -7.89 -16.20 -11.16
C HIS A 267 -6.97 -16.89 -10.14
N ASN A 268 -6.57 -18.15 -10.41
CA ASN A 268 -5.69 -18.89 -9.50
C ASN A 268 -4.34 -18.21 -9.27
N TYR A 269 -3.85 -17.43 -10.24
CA TYR A 269 -2.58 -16.69 -10.11
C TYR A 269 -2.66 -15.51 -9.12
N TYR A 270 -3.84 -15.16 -8.63
CA TYR A 270 -3.98 -14.18 -7.54
C TYR A 270 -3.78 -14.80 -6.16
N SER A 271 -3.84 -16.13 -6.05
CA SER A 271 -3.67 -16.86 -4.80
C SER A 271 -2.19 -17.01 -4.44
N PHE A 272 -1.92 -17.14 -3.16
CA PHE A 272 -0.57 -17.41 -2.65
C PHE A 272 -0.06 -18.80 -3.07
N ASN A 273 1.28 -18.93 -3.10
CA ASN A 273 1.94 -20.22 -3.27
C ASN A 273 2.31 -20.79 -1.88
N PRO A 274 1.69 -21.89 -1.41
CA PRO A 274 1.95 -22.41 -0.08
C PRO A 274 3.41 -22.82 0.15
N ILE A 275 4.15 -23.21 -0.89
CA ILE A 275 5.58 -23.54 -0.80
C ILE A 275 6.41 -22.31 -0.38
N ALA A 276 6.01 -21.13 -0.78
CA ALA A 276 6.68 -19.86 -0.45
C ALA A 276 6.21 -19.25 0.88
N GLY A 277 5.30 -19.90 1.61
CA GLY A 277 4.62 -19.34 2.79
C GLY A 277 5.44 -19.27 4.06
N ASN A 278 6.59 -19.94 4.13
CA ASN A 278 7.47 -19.91 5.31
C ASN A 278 8.41 -18.70 5.21
N LEU A 279 8.24 -17.73 6.08
CA LEU A 279 9.03 -16.51 6.13
C LEU A 279 9.92 -16.46 7.37
N PHE A 280 11.06 -15.78 7.22
CA PHE A 280 11.96 -15.38 8.30
C PHE A 280 12.31 -13.91 8.12
N ILE A 281 11.63 -13.03 8.86
CA ILE A 281 11.77 -11.58 8.74
C ILE A 281 12.02 -11.01 10.13
N ALA A 282 12.99 -10.11 10.26
CA ALA A 282 13.33 -9.44 11.52
C ALA A 282 13.60 -10.41 12.69
N ASN A 283 14.19 -11.58 12.41
CA ASN A 283 14.45 -12.69 13.34
C ASN A 283 13.21 -13.48 13.81
N GLU A 284 12.04 -13.24 13.22
CA GLU A 284 10.82 -13.98 13.50
C GLU A 284 10.51 -14.98 12.38
N ARG A 285 10.09 -16.19 12.77
CA ARG A 285 9.63 -17.24 11.84
C ARG A 285 8.12 -17.33 11.90
N PHE A 286 7.47 -17.21 10.75
CA PHE A 286 6.01 -17.32 10.67
C PHE A 286 5.57 -17.80 9.30
N GLN A 287 4.32 -18.23 9.20
CA GLN A 287 3.67 -18.56 7.93
C GLN A 287 2.73 -17.44 7.53
N TRP A 288 2.68 -17.15 6.21
CA TRP A 288 1.81 -16.15 5.64
C TRP A 288 1.14 -16.66 4.36
N SER A 289 -0.04 -16.10 4.03
CA SER A 289 -0.87 -16.58 2.92
C SER A 289 -1.47 -15.45 2.08
N ASP A 290 -0.86 -14.28 2.05
CA ASP A 290 -1.37 -13.15 1.30
C ASP A 290 -1.17 -13.31 -0.21
N GLY A 291 -2.21 -12.92 -0.97
CA GLY A 291 -2.23 -12.85 -2.41
C GLY A 291 -1.56 -11.61 -2.99
N VAL A 292 -2.11 -11.04 -4.06
CA VAL A 292 -1.52 -9.92 -4.79
C VAL A 292 -1.57 -8.63 -3.99
N PHE A 293 -0.40 -8.01 -3.81
CA PHE A 293 -0.23 -6.71 -3.15
C PHE A 293 -0.11 -5.54 -4.12
N SER A 294 0.40 -5.77 -5.32
CA SER A 294 0.62 -4.70 -6.30
C SER A 294 0.41 -5.18 -7.73
N VAL A 295 0.04 -4.22 -8.57
CA VAL A 295 -0.02 -4.36 -10.03
C VAL A 295 0.83 -3.25 -10.63
N THR A 296 1.65 -3.57 -11.63
CA THR A 296 2.36 -2.56 -12.42
C THR A 296 2.04 -2.70 -13.90
N LEU A 297 2.04 -1.60 -14.62
CA LEU A 297 1.62 -1.56 -16.02
C LEU A 297 2.82 -1.36 -16.94
N LEU A 298 3.01 -2.29 -17.87
CA LEU A 298 3.99 -2.21 -18.93
C LEU A 298 3.30 -1.88 -20.27
N PRO A 299 4.01 -1.35 -21.25
CA PRO A 299 3.52 -1.28 -22.63
C PRO A 299 3.02 -2.64 -23.08
N GLY A 300 1.90 -2.67 -23.77
CA GLY A 300 1.28 -3.87 -24.33
C GLY A 300 0.97 -3.72 -25.81
N SER A 301 0.11 -4.56 -26.34
CA SER A 301 -0.35 -4.56 -27.71
C SER A 301 -1.79 -4.03 -27.84
N GLU A 302 -2.19 -3.70 -29.05
CA GLU A 302 -3.59 -3.37 -29.41
C GLU A 302 -4.21 -2.21 -28.60
N GLY A 303 -3.38 -1.23 -28.20
CA GLY A 303 -3.83 -0.09 -27.39
C GLY A 303 -4.05 -0.41 -25.91
N CYS A 304 -3.80 -1.65 -25.47
CA CYS A 304 -3.83 -2.05 -24.08
C CYS A 304 -2.43 -2.13 -23.48
N LYS A 305 -2.37 -2.02 -22.14
CA LYS A 305 -1.16 -2.28 -21.36
C LYS A 305 -1.11 -3.74 -20.93
N SER A 306 0.04 -4.20 -20.52
CA SER A 306 0.20 -5.47 -19.82
C SER A 306 0.27 -5.20 -18.31
N ALA A 307 -0.70 -5.70 -17.57
CA ALA A 307 -0.71 -5.67 -16.11
C ALA A 307 0.13 -6.83 -15.58
N TYR A 308 1.26 -6.51 -14.94
CA TYR A 308 2.14 -7.46 -14.26
C TYR A 308 1.80 -7.50 -12.78
N PHE A 309 1.78 -8.69 -12.21
CA PHE A 309 1.43 -8.90 -10.80
C PHE A 309 2.03 -10.18 -10.26
N HIS A 310 2.12 -10.26 -8.94
CA HIS A 310 2.48 -11.48 -8.21
C HIS A 310 1.81 -11.50 -6.84
N PRO A 311 1.46 -12.68 -6.27
CA PRO A 311 1.11 -12.79 -4.87
C PRO A 311 2.30 -12.41 -3.98
N LEU A 312 2.04 -11.78 -2.83
CA LEU A 312 3.10 -11.54 -1.83
C LEU A 312 3.81 -12.84 -1.52
N ILE A 313 3.03 -13.87 -1.23
CA ILE A 313 3.52 -15.21 -0.96
C ILE A 313 3.64 -15.96 -2.28
N GLY A 314 4.70 -15.64 -3.01
CA GLY A 314 5.02 -16.23 -4.28
C GLY A 314 6.33 -15.69 -4.84
N THR A 315 6.94 -16.45 -5.75
CA THR A 315 8.19 -16.07 -6.42
C THR A 315 7.99 -15.83 -7.92
N HIS A 316 6.88 -16.32 -8.47
CA HIS A 316 6.54 -16.15 -9.87
C HIS A 316 5.95 -14.77 -10.14
N GLU A 317 6.19 -14.28 -11.35
CA GLU A 317 5.56 -13.10 -11.92
C GLU A 317 4.55 -13.53 -12.98
N PHE A 318 3.40 -12.89 -13.01
CA PHE A 318 2.31 -13.14 -13.94
C PHE A 318 1.95 -11.88 -14.71
N SER A 319 1.26 -12.03 -15.83
CA SER A 319 0.69 -10.91 -16.56
C SER A 319 -0.67 -11.22 -17.16
N VAL A 320 -1.42 -10.16 -17.40
CA VAL A 320 -2.69 -10.16 -18.14
C VAL A 320 -2.83 -8.86 -18.91
N SER A 321 -3.44 -8.91 -20.09
CA SER A 321 -3.76 -7.67 -20.83
C SER A 321 -4.79 -6.83 -20.09
N THR A 322 -4.60 -5.50 -20.06
CA THR A 322 -5.62 -4.61 -19.50
C THR A 322 -6.92 -4.60 -20.30
N CYS A 323 -6.91 -5.01 -21.58
CA CYS A 323 -8.13 -5.28 -22.35
C CYS A 323 -8.98 -6.38 -21.70
N VAL A 324 -8.34 -7.43 -21.20
CA VAL A 324 -9.04 -8.50 -20.46
C VAL A 324 -9.64 -7.97 -19.18
N LEU A 325 -8.87 -7.22 -18.39
CA LEU A 325 -9.34 -6.65 -17.12
C LEU A 325 -10.48 -5.63 -17.31
N LYS A 326 -10.47 -4.87 -18.41
CA LYS A 326 -11.50 -3.88 -18.75
C LYS A 326 -12.82 -4.51 -19.25
N ASN A 327 -12.80 -5.78 -19.63
CA ASN A 327 -14.00 -6.47 -20.11
C ASN A 327 -14.75 -7.12 -18.93
N LYS A 328 -15.92 -6.59 -18.59
CA LYS A 328 -16.75 -7.04 -17.45
C LYS A 328 -17.23 -8.50 -17.58
N THR A 329 -17.42 -8.99 -18.80
CA THR A 329 -18.05 -10.29 -19.08
C THR A 329 -17.05 -11.39 -19.42
N ILE A 330 -15.78 -11.05 -19.64
CA ILE A 330 -14.77 -12.00 -20.13
C ILE A 330 -14.57 -13.20 -19.20
N SER A 331 -14.82 -13.03 -17.90
CA SER A 331 -14.68 -14.12 -16.91
C SER A 331 -15.69 -15.27 -17.11
N ALA A 332 -16.75 -15.05 -17.87
CA ALA A 332 -17.73 -16.08 -18.26
C ALA A 332 -17.26 -16.92 -19.47
N GLU A 333 -16.24 -16.47 -20.18
CA GLU A 333 -15.73 -17.15 -21.38
C GLU A 333 -14.91 -18.38 -21.02
N ARG A 334 -15.06 -19.47 -21.78
CA ARG A 334 -14.34 -20.74 -21.52
C ARG A 334 -12.82 -20.59 -21.55
N HIS A 335 -12.30 -19.67 -22.35
CA HIS A 335 -10.87 -19.44 -22.51
C HIS A 335 -10.29 -18.40 -21.54
N TYR A 336 -11.10 -17.84 -20.66
CA TYR A 336 -10.69 -16.76 -19.73
C TYR A 336 -9.38 -17.05 -19.00
N HIS A 337 -9.24 -18.27 -18.46
CA HIS A 337 -8.05 -18.63 -17.69
C HIS A 337 -6.76 -18.70 -18.54
N SER A 338 -6.87 -18.93 -19.85
CA SER A 338 -5.72 -18.93 -20.76
C SER A 338 -5.26 -17.54 -21.21
N LEU A 339 -5.98 -16.49 -20.83
CA LEU A 339 -5.62 -15.10 -21.12
C LEU A 339 -4.58 -14.54 -20.13
N TYR A 340 -4.23 -15.31 -19.12
CA TYR A 340 -3.17 -14.99 -18.15
C TYR A 340 -1.90 -15.74 -18.48
N SER A 341 -0.76 -15.10 -18.30
CA SER A 341 0.55 -15.66 -18.63
C SER A 341 1.47 -15.73 -17.42
N VAL A 342 2.27 -16.79 -17.36
CA VAL A 342 3.41 -16.89 -16.44
C VAL A 342 4.62 -16.24 -17.12
N ILE A 343 5.17 -15.21 -16.51
CA ILE A 343 6.35 -14.47 -17.03
C ILE A 343 7.65 -15.16 -16.65
N GLY A 344 7.71 -15.71 -15.44
CA GLY A 344 8.88 -16.45 -14.96
C GLY A 344 8.96 -16.48 -13.44
N ASP A 345 10.08 -16.97 -12.94
CA ASP A 345 10.37 -17.11 -11.51
C ASP A 345 11.57 -16.25 -11.10
N ARG A 346 11.39 -15.42 -10.08
CA ARG A 346 12.44 -14.57 -9.50
C ARG A 346 13.44 -15.36 -8.65
N GLY A 347 13.09 -16.58 -8.24
CA GLY A 347 13.91 -17.45 -7.41
C GLY A 347 13.48 -17.49 -5.94
N GLU A 348 14.21 -18.28 -5.15
CA GLU A 348 13.89 -18.48 -3.73
C GLU A 348 14.00 -17.20 -2.91
N MET A 349 13.14 -17.08 -1.90
CA MET A 349 13.07 -15.96 -0.95
C MET A 349 12.79 -14.60 -1.61
N THR A 350 12.18 -14.57 -2.79
CA THR A 350 11.85 -13.32 -3.51
C THR A 350 10.43 -12.84 -3.28
N GLN A 351 9.79 -13.24 -2.18
CA GLN A 351 8.48 -12.71 -1.79
C GLN A 351 8.53 -11.18 -1.72
N SER A 352 7.64 -10.52 -2.45
CA SER A 352 7.69 -9.06 -2.63
C SER A 352 6.37 -8.40 -2.32
N THR A 353 6.41 -7.35 -1.48
CA THR A 353 5.24 -6.55 -1.13
C THR A 353 4.80 -5.61 -2.25
N MET A 354 5.76 -5.12 -3.01
CA MET A 354 5.51 -4.13 -4.06
C MET A 354 6.47 -4.32 -5.21
N HIS A 355 5.98 -4.00 -6.40
CA HIS A 355 6.84 -3.80 -7.56
C HIS A 355 6.33 -2.61 -8.37
N ASP A 356 7.20 -2.03 -9.16
CA ASP A 356 6.82 -0.94 -10.05
C ASP A 356 7.75 -0.87 -11.28
N TYR A 357 7.16 -0.53 -12.41
CA TYR A 357 7.85 -0.44 -13.69
C TYR A 357 8.33 0.98 -13.96
N HIS A 358 9.57 1.12 -14.38
CA HIS A 358 10.15 2.38 -14.83
C HIS A 358 10.32 2.38 -16.36
N PRO A 359 9.48 3.12 -17.10
CA PRO A 359 9.48 3.10 -18.57
C PRO A 359 10.82 3.54 -19.18
N GLY A 360 11.47 4.54 -18.59
CA GLY A 360 12.72 5.09 -19.10
C GLY A 360 13.92 4.13 -19.09
N THR A 361 13.86 3.04 -18.33
CA THR A 361 14.91 2.01 -18.26
C THR A 361 14.42 0.62 -18.64
N ASN A 362 13.12 0.46 -18.87
CA ASN A 362 12.45 -0.83 -19.08
C ASN A 362 12.73 -1.83 -17.93
N VAL A 363 12.69 -1.34 -16.67
CA VAL A 363 13.03 -2.12 -15.50
C VAL A 363 11.85 -2.17 -14.52
N ILE A 364 11.54 -3.35 -14.01
CA ILE A 364 10.68 -3.55 -12.85
C ILE A 364 11.58 -3.68 -11.62
N PHE A 365 11.18 -2.97 -10.55
CA PHE A 365 11.83 -3.03 -9.25
C PHE A 365 10.93 -3.74 -8.26
N TYR A 366 11.51 -4.51 -7.34
CA TYR A 366 10.81 -5.31 -6.37
C TYR A 366 11.25 -4.96 -4.94
N ALA A 367 10.31 -4.93 -4.02
CA ALA A 367 10.53 -4.78 -2.59
C ALA A 367 10.48 -6.18 -1.93
N GLU A 368 11.61 -6.88 -1.89
CA GLU A 368 11.69 -8.30 -1.48
C GLU A 368 11.88 -8.43 0.03
N ILE A 369 10.85 -8.89 0.72
CA ILE A 369 10.85 -9.09 2.18
C ILE A 369 11.59 -10.35 2.62
N GLY A 370 11.60 -11.41 1.80
CA GLY A 370 12.32 -12.64 2.12
C GLY A 370 13.84 -12.51 2.05
N ARG A 371 14.35 -11.45 1.41
CA ARG A 371 15.81 -11.19 1.24
C ARG A 371 16.29 -9.92 1.91
N ASP A 372 15.43 -9.17 2.60
CA ASP A 372 15.74 -7.82 3.12
C ASP A 372 16.34 -6.92 2.03
N ALA A 373 15.74 -6.92 0.83
CA ALA A 373 16.37 -6.38 -0.36
C ALA A 373 15.41 -5.59 -1.24
N VAL A 374 16.03 -4.71 -2.01
CA VAL A 374 15.42 -4.18 -3.23
C VAL A 374 16.15 -4.76 -4.41
N THR A 375 15.38 -5.32 -5.33
CA THR A 375 15.88 -5.98 -6.53
C THR A 375 15.29 -5.35 -7.79
N CYS A 376 15.84 -5.69 -8.92
CA CYS A 376 15.37 -5.19 -10.20
C CYS A 376 15.52 -6.23 -11.31
N TRP A 377 14.61 -6.18 -12.27
CA TRP A 377 14.65 -6.99 -13.47
C TRP A 377 14.35 -6.14 -14.70
N ASN A 378 15.14 -6.31 -15.75
CA ASN A 378 14.86 -5.69 -17.05
C ASN A 378 13.80 -6.50 -17.80
N ALA A 379 12.64 -5.90 -18.06
CA ALA A 379 11.49 -6.56 -18.68
C ALA A 379 11.74 -7.04 -20.13
N GLY A 380 12.82 -6.60 -20.77
CA GLY A 380 13.26 -7.11 -22.08
C GLY A 380 14.03 -8.43 -22.01
N LYS A 381 14.25 -9.00 -20.80
CA LYS A 381 14.94 -10.27 -20.60
C LYS A 381 14.00 -11.32 -20.04
N VAL A 382 14.29 -12.59 -20.28
CA VAL A 382 13.57 -13.69 -19.62
C VAL A 382 13.69 -13.54 -18.09
N LEU A 383 12.57 -13.60 -17.40
CA LEU A 383 12.56 -13.56 -15.93
C LEU A 383 13.02 -14.91 -15.37
N ARG A 384 14.15 -14.90 -14.73
CA ARG A 384 14.74 -15.99 -13.95
C ARG A 384 15.70 -15.40 -12.91
N SER A 385 16.00 -16.13 -11.87
CA SER A 385 16.80 -15.64 -10.74
C SER A 385 18.15 -15.02 -11.16
N SER A 386 18.80 -15.60 -12.19
CA SER A 386 20.09 -15.08 -12.71
C SER A 386 19.97 -13.74 -13.46
N ASN A 387 18.78 -13.30 -13.83
CA ASN A 387 18.51 -12.03 -14.50
C ASN A 387 17.92 -10.97 -13.55
N VAL A 388 17.75 -11.29 -12.26
CA VAL A 388 17.32 -10.38 -11.21
C VAL A 388 18.55 -9.83 -10.50
N GLY A 389 18.74 -8.52 -10.58
CA GLY A 389 19.84 -7.82 -9.91
C GLY A 389 19.45 -7.33 -8.52
N VAL A 390 20.39 -7.35 -7.59
CA VAL A 390 20.20 -6.78 -6.24
C VAL A 390 20.73 -5.35 -6.21
N LEU A 391 19.88 -4.39 -5.89
CA LEU A 391 20.24 -2.97 -5.75
C LEU A 391 20.79 -2.64 -4.38
N GLY A 392 20.22 -3.24 -3.36
CA GLY A 392 20.65 -3.12 -2.00
C GLY A 392 19.98 -4.15 -1.12
N ARG A 393 20.73 -4.56 -0.10
CA ARG A 393 20.28 -5.50 0.92
C ARG A 393 20.74 -5.00 2.29
N HIS A 394 19.83 -5.01 3.26
CA HIS A 394 20.20 -4.63 4.62
C HIS A 394 19.18 -5.18 5.64
N PRO A 395 19.55 -6.11 6.51
CA PRO A 395 18.61 -6.82 7.38
C PRO A 395 17.93 -5.93 8.43
N GLN A 396 18.43 -4.73 8.69
CA GLN A 396 17.81 -3.78 9.62
C GLN A 396 17.14 -2.60 8.92
N ARG A 397 17.64 -2.17 7.75
CA ARG A 397 17.09 -1.00 7.02
C ARG A 397 16.11 -1.39 5.93
N LEU A 398 16.12 -2.64 5.52
CA LEU A 398 15.26 -3.20 4.48
C LEU A 398 14.62 -4.52 4.94
N SER A 399 14.41 -4.71 6.24
CA SER A 399 13.82 -5.93 6.79
C SER A 399 12.38 -6.17 6.31
N TYR A 400 11.64 -5.11 6.01
CA TYR A 400 10.30 -5.19 5.42
C TYR A 400 10.05 -3.99 4.50
N PRO A 401 10.61 -3.95 3.28
CA PRO A 401 10.37 -2.87 2.35
C PRO A 401 8.91 -2.92 1.87
N ALA A 402 8.09 -1.94 2.24
CA ALA A 402 6.64 -1.96 2.05
C ALA A 402 6.10 -0.99 1.01
N GLY A 403 6.88 0.01 0.59
CA GLY A 403 6.46 1.01 -0.38
C GLY A 403 7.35 1.05 -1.61
N ASN A 404 6.78 1.32 -2.78
CA ASN A 404 7.54 1.49 -4.01
C ASN A 404 6.90 2.57 -4.88
N ILE A 405 7.69 3.59 -5.24
CA ILE A 405 7.24 4.66 -6.13
C ILE A 405 8.26 4.84 -7.24
N THR A 406 7.76 4.92 -8.47
CA THR A 406 8.57 5.25 -9.62
C THR A 406 8.14 6.60 -10.17
N MET A 407 8.95 7.63 -10.00
CA MET A 407 8.81 8.85 -10.80
C MET A 407 10.19 9.38 -11.22
N ASN A 408 10.31 9.70 -12.49
CA ASN A 408 11.45 10.42 -13.10
C ASN A 408 12.83 10.12 -12.50
N ILE A 409 13.23 8.82 -12.53
CA ILE A 409 14.59 8.38 -12.12
C ILE A 409 14.77 8.24 -10.60
N GLN A 410 13.77 8.48 -9.77
CA GLN A 410 13.88 8.37 -8.30
C GLN A 410 12.80 7.44 -7.75
N LYS A 411 13.17 6.45 -6.98
CA LYS A 411 12.28 5.51 -6.28
C LYS A 411 12.36 5.67 -4.78
N LEU A 412 11.22 5.47 -4.13
CA LEU A 412 11.08 5.63 -2.70
C LEU A 412 10.63 4.32 -2.06
N PHE A 413 11.33 3.87 -1.01
CA PHE A 413 10.96 2.71 -0.22
C PHE A 413 10.78 3.09 1.25
N ILE A 414 9.77 2.54 1.89
CA ILE A 414 9.57 2.61 3.33
C ILE A 414 9.90 1.26 3.93
N ASN A 415 10.58 1.29 5.04
CA ASN A 415 10.92 0.15 5.85
C ASN A 415 10.14 0.17 7.17
N HIS A 416 9.61 -0.96 7.56
CA HIS A 416 8.86 -1.18 8.81
C HIS A 416 9.74 -1.50 9.99
#